data_d7532b727fbf0aaf284920d1ef55a150
#
_entry.id   d7532b727fbf0aaf284920d1ef55a150
#
_cell.length_a   1.000
_cell.length_b   1.000
_cell.length_c   1.000
_cell.angle_alpha   90.00
_cell.angle_beta   90.00
_cell.angle_gamma   90.00
#
_symmetry.space_group_name_H-M   'P 1'
#
loop_
_entity.id
_entity.type
_entity.pdbx_description
1 polymer ?
#
loop_
_entity_poly.entity_id
_entity_poly.type
_entity_poly.pdbx_seq_one_letter_code
_entity_poly.pdbx_strand_id
1 'polypeptide(L)'
;IKEALDLVARQMKASIDEKGKDAVSIYGSGQWSIPDGYAASKFFKGCIGTNNVEANARLCMASAVTGCLTSFGLDEPMGCYEDIDNADVFITWGNNMAEMHPVLFSRMLANRKSKTDVRIIDLTPRSTRSSQAADKSIIFNPQSDLAIANAICHEIIKNNWVNQDFVTKH
;
A
#
# COMPACT_ATOMS: atom_id res chain seq x y z
N ILE A 1 21.70 -18.35 18.82
CA ILE A 1 20.83 -18.92 17.76
C ILE A 1 20.27 -20.27 18.22
N LYS A 2 21.11 -21.22 18.61
CA LYS A 2 20.65 -22.58 18.99
C LYS A 2 19.61 -22.53 20.12
N GLU A 3 19.88 -21.80 21.20
CA GLU A 3 18.96 -21.62 22.33
C GLU A 3 17.60 -21.03 21.91
N ALA A 4 17.61 -20.05 20.99
CA ALA A 4 16.38 -19.45 20.47
C ALA A 4 15.58 -20.47 19.64
N LEU A 5 16.24 -21.23 18.79
CA LEU A 5 15.60 -22.29 18.00
C LEU A 5 15.02 -23.38 18.87
N ASP A 6 15.76 -23.82 19.91
CA ASP A 6 15.28 -24.81 20.87
C ASP A 6 14.06 -24.32 21.66
N LEU A 7 14.01 -23.02 21.99
CA LEU A 7 12.85 -22.41 22.65
C LEU A 7 11.64 -22.40 21.73
N VAL A 8 11.79 -21.90 20.50
CA VAL A 8 10.71 -21.84 19.51
C VAL A 8 10.16 -23.23 19.22
N ALA A 9 11.04 -24.20 18.98
CA ALA A 9 10.64 -25.58 18.66
C ALA A 9 9.84 -26.21 19.83
N ARG A 10 10.27 -26.01 21.09
CA ARG A 10 9.54 -26.51 22.27
C ARG A 10 8.17 -25.87 22.41
N GLN A 11 8.07 -24.56 22.21
CA GLN A 11 6.79 -23.83 22.34
C GLN A 11 5.81 -24.23 21.24
N MET A 12 6.29 -24.31 20.00
CA MET A 12 5.48 -24.77 18.88
C MET A 12 4.98 -26.18 19.10
N LYS A 13 5.89 -27.10 19.50
CA LYS A 13 5.52 -28.49 19.79
C LYS A 13 4.49 -28.59 20.92
N ALA A 14 4.68 -27.87 22.01
CA ALA A 14 3.72 -27.87 23.12
C ALA A 14 2.34 -27.37 22.69
N SER A 15 2.27 -26.30 21.86
CA SER A 15 1.01 -25.80 21.32
C SER A 15 0.32 -26.78 20.40
N ILE A 16 1.09 -27.48 19.57
CA ILE A 16 0.57 -28.50 18.67
C ILE A 16 0.06 -29.73 19.43
N ASP A 17 0.82 -30.17 20.43
CA ASP A 17 0.44 -31.34 21.27
C ASP A 17 -0.83 -31.06 22.07
N GLU A 18 -1.02 -29.80 22.55
CA GLU A 18 -2.18 -29.39 23.36
C GLU A 18 -3.42 -29.10 22.52
N LYS A 19 -3.26 -28.40 21.40
CA LYS A 19 -4.37 -27.77 20.64
C LYS A 19 -4.48 -28.20 19.18
N GLY A 20 -3.57 -29.07 18.75
CA GLY A 20 -3.52 -29.55 17.37
C GLY A 20 -2.69 -28.68 16.41
N LYS A 21 -2.49 -29.17 15.20
CA LYS A 21 -1.63 -28.55 14.18
C LYS A 21 -2.01 -27.13 13.79
N ASP A 22 -3.27 -26.78 13.88
CA ASP A 22 -3.79 -25.47 13.50
C ASP A 22 -3.65 -24.41 14.61
N ALA A 23 -3.06 -24.78 15.76
CA ALA A 23 -2.70 -23.85 16.84
C ALA A 23 -1.46 -22.99 16.51
N VAL A 24 -0.74 -23.34 15.46
CA VAL A 24 0.44 -22.59 14.98
C VAL A 24 0.21 -22.04 13.60
N SER A 25 0.81 -20.86 13.35
CA SER A 25 0.76 -20.22 12.06
C SER A 25 2.09 -19.54 11.75
N ILE A 26 2.32 -19.26 10.47
CA ILE A 26 3.42 -18.41 10.04
C ILE A 26 2.87 -17.20 9.30
N TYR A 27 3.29 -16.01 9.74
CA TYR A 27 3.07 -14.76 9.06
C TYR A 27 4.40 -14.27 8.53
N GLY A 28 4.62 -14.49 7.25
CA GLY A 28 5.89 -14.27 6.60
C GLY A 28 5.98 -12.96 5.84
N SER A 29 7.15 -12.70 5.29
CA SER A 29 7.39 -11.55 4.46
C SER A 29 7.18 -11.88 2.97
N GLY A 30 6.52 -10.99 2.23
CA GLY A 30 6.51 -11.02 0.76
C GLY A 30 7.89 -10.70 0.14
N GLN A 31 8.86 -10.29 0.97
CA GLN A 31 10.24 -9.99 0.56
C GLN A 31 11.22 -11.13 0.89
N TRP A 32 10.74 -12.27 1.31
CA TRP A 32 11.58 -13.47 1.42
C TRP A 32 12.19 -13.86 0.07
N SER A 33 13.37 -14.41 0.11
CA SER A 33 13.90 -15.08 -1.06
C SER A 33 13.05 -16.30 -1.42
N ILE A 34 13.12 -16.75 -2.66
CA ILE A 34 12.38 -17.96 -3.10
C ILE A 34 12.71 -19.18 -2.22
N PRO A 35 13.98 -19.46 -1.84
CA PRO A 35 14.29 -20.55 -0.92
C PRO A 35 13.65 -20.40 0.47
N ASP A 36 13.58 -19.18 1.02
CA ASP A 36 12.96 -18.93 2.33
C ASP A 36 11.46 -19.24 2.28
N GLY A 37 10.76 -18.72 1.28
CA GLY A 37 9.33 -18.99 1.07
C GLY A 37 9.03 -20.47 0.85
N TYR A 38 9.88 -21.16 0.07
CA TYR A 38 9.78 -22.60 -0.14
C TYR A 38 9.97 -23.37 1.17
N ALA A 39 11.03 -23.07 1.94
CA ALA A 39 11.31 -23.73 3.22
C ALA A 39 10.17 -23.53 4.21
N ALA A 40 9.65 -22.30 4.34
CA ALA A 40 8.51 -21.98 5.20
C ALA A 40 7.26 -22.77 4.79
N SER A 41 6.91 -22.75 3.53
CA SER A 41 5.73 -23.46 2.99
C SER A 41 5.87 -24.97 3.18
N LYS A 42 7.04 -25.53 2.89
CA LYS A 42 7.32 -26.96 3.09
C LYS A 42 7.22 -27.37 4.55
N PHE A 43 7.76 -26.55 5.45
CA PHE A 43 7.72 -26.84 6.88
C PHE A 43 6.28 -26.78 7.44
N PHE A 44 5.55 -25.70 7.17
CA PHE A 44 4.20 -25.57 7.70
C PHE A 44 3.18 -26.51 7.03
N LYS A 45 3.16 -26.55 5.70
CA LYS A 45 2.20 -27.38 4.96
C LYS A 45 2.61 -28.86 4.91
N GLY A 46 3.90 -29.14 4.70
CA GLY A 46 4.39 -30.51 4.53
C GLY A 46 4.70 -31.20 5.86
N CYS A 47 5.36 -30.54 6.80
CA CYS A 47 5.79 -31.18 8.05
C CYS A 47 4.75 -31.03 9.17
N ILE A 48 4.23 -29.82 9.42
CA ILE A 48 3.22 -29.58 10.44
C ILE A 48 1.83 -30.02 9.94
N GLY A 49 1.55 -29.82 8.65
CA GLY A 49 0.28 -30.15 8.02
C GLY A 49 -0.81 -29.10 8.25
N THR A 50 -0.45 -27.84 8.46
CA THR A 50 -1.39 -26.72 8.55
C THR A 50 -1.32 -25.80 7.34
N ASN A 51 -2.46 -25.21 6.97
CA ASN A 51 -2.54 -24.18 5.95
C ASN A 51 -2.48 -22.74 6.51
N ASN A 52 -2.21 -22.58 7.80
CA ASN A 52 -2.07 -21.28 8.45
C ASN A 52 -0.77 -20.58 8.05
N VAL A 53 -0.66 -20.24 6.77
CA VAL A 53 0.49 -19.60 6.14
C VAL A 53 0.00 -18.36 5.42
N GLU A 54 0.47 -17.19 5.80
CA GLU A 54 0.11 -15.93 5.15
C GLU A 54 1.31 -14.99 5.08
N ALA A 55 1.27 -14.05 4.15
CA ALA A 55 2.30 -13.04 3.96
C ALA A 55 1.80 -11.64 4.38
N ASN A 56 2.75 -10.76 4.70
CA ASN A 56 2.46 -9.37 5.09
C ASN A 56 1.65 -8.60 4.04
N ALA A 57 1.75 -8.96 2.77
CA ALA A 57 1.00 -8.35 1.68
C ALA A 57 -0.52 -8.46 1.87
N ARG A 58 -1.00 -9.45 2.64
CA ARG A 58 -2.41 -9.55 3.04
C ARG A 58 -2.93 -8.28 3.71
N LEU A 59 -2.15 -7.70 4.62
CA LEU A 59 -2.53 -6.49 5.36
C LEU A 59 -1.99 -5.20 4.73
N CYS A 60 -0.97 -5.30 3.90
CA CYS A 60 -0.32 -4.16 3.27
C CYS A 60 -1.07 -3.69 2.02
N MET A 61 -1.41 -4.61 1.11
CA MET A 61 -1.79 -4.26 -0.27
C MET A 61 -2.99 -5.03 -0.81
N ALA A 62 -3.52 -6.04 -0.09
CA ALA A 62 -4.61 -6.87 -0.59
C ALA A 62 -5.89 -6.07 -0.90
N SER A 63 -6.20 -5.04 -0.11
CA SER A 63 -7.35 -4.16 -0.39
C SER A 63 -7.13 -3.34 -1.66
N ALA A 64 -5.93 -2.85 -1.90
CA ALA A 64 -5.59 -2.11 -3.13
C ALA A 64 -5.63 -3.02 -4.36
N VAL A 65 -5.09 -4.24 -4.27
CA VAL A 65 -5.20 -5.25 -5.34
C VAL A 65 -6.66 -5.52 -5.68
N THR A 66 -7.49 -5.78 -4.68
CA THR A 66 -8.92 -6.01 -4.88
C THR A 66 -9.60 -4.81 -5.53
N GLY A 67 -9.29 -3.60 -5.07
CA GLY A 67 -9.80 -2.36 -5.65
C GLY A 67 -9.39 -2.18 -7.12
N CYS A 68 -8.12 -2.39 -7.43
CA CYS A 68 -7.59 -2.31 -8.81
C CYS A 68 -8.23 -3.36 -9.72
N LEU A 69 -8.29 -4.62 -9.29
CA LEU A 69 -8.91 -5.69 -10.07
C LEU A 69 -10.40 -5.46 -10.32
N THR A 70 -11.12 -4.95 -9.31
CA THR A 70 -12.56 -4.68 -9.44
C THR A 70 -12.83 -3.49 -10.35
N SER A 71 -11.99 -2.44 -10.30
CA SER A 71 -12.22 -1.19 -11.04
C SER A 71 -11.63 -1.24 -12.45
N PHE A 72 -10.46 -1.86 -12.64
CA PHE A 72 -9.68 -1.80 -13.88
C PHE A 72 -9.42 -3.16 -14.51
N GLY A 73 -9.66 -4.26 -13.81
CA GLY A 73 -9.39 -5.62 -14.29
C GLY A 73 -7.94 -6.06 -14.15
N LEU A 74 -7.04 -5.20 -13.72
CA LEU A 74 -5.62 -5.52 -13.50
C LEU A 74 -5.11 -4.93 -12.18
N ASP A 75 -4.03 -5.53 -11.66
CA ASP A 75 -3.28 -5.03 -10.52
C ASP A 75 -1.99 -4.36 -11.00
N GLU A 76 -2.15 -3.22 -11.69
CA GLU A 76 -1.03 -2.42 -12.21
C GLU A 76 -1.33 -0.93 -12.06
N PRO A 77 -0.29 -0.07 -11.90
CA PRO A 77 -0.46 1.37 -11.95
C PRO A 77 -1.00 1.82 -13.31
N MET A 78 -2.01 2.70 -13.31
CA MET A 78 -2.62 3.21 -14.54
C MET A 78 -1.83 4.35 -15.19
N GLY A 79 -0.80 4.85 -14.53
CA GLY A 79 0.07 5.92 -15.00
C GLY A 79 1.50 5.46 -15.26
N CYS A 80 2.33 6.39 -15.72
CA CYS A 80 3.75 6.17 -15.91
C CYS A 80 4.57 7.31 -15.27
N TYR A 81 5.88 7.14 -15.22
CA TYR A 81 6.75 8.15 -14.59
C TYR A 81 6.79 9.48 -15.34
N GLU A 82 6.53 9.47 -16.64
CA GLU A 82 6.46 10.65 -17.48
C GLU A 82 5.26 11.54 -17.14
N ASP A 83 4.21 10.98 -16.55
CA ASP A 83 3.05 11.76 -16.07
C ASP A 83 3.46 12.76 -15.00
N ILE A 84 4.51 12.47 -14.23
CA ILE A 84 5.06 13.39 -13.23
C ILE A 84 5.57 14.69 -13.89
N ASP A 85 6.09 14.63 -15.10
CA ASP A 85 6.62 15.81 -15.80
C ASP A 85 5.50 16.65 -16.44
N ASN A 86 4.33 16.04 -16.66
CA ASN A 86 3.21 16.65 -17.36
C ASN A 86 2.07 17.09 -16.42
N ALA A 87 2.00 16.58 -15.20
CA ALA A 87 0.96 16.90 -14.26
C ALA A 87 0.99 18.36 -13.81
N ASP A 88 -0.18 18.97 -13.69
CA ASP A 88 -0.37 20.32 -13.15
C ASP A 88 -0.79 20.30 -11.67
N VAL A 89 -1.35 19.17 -11.22
CA VAL A 89 -1.74 18.97 -9.81
C VAL A 89 -1.23 17.63 -9.33
N PHE A 90 -0.55 17.66 -8.19
CA PHE A 90 -0.12 16.47 -7.46
C PHE A 90 -0.92 16.35 -6.17
N ILE A 91 -1.46 15.18 -5.91
CA ILE A 91 -2.07 14.84 -4.63
C ILE A 91 -1.24 13.70 -4.03
N THR A 92 -0.48 13.99 -2.97
CA THR A 92 0.18 12.97 -2.17
C THR A 92 -0.78 12.54 -1.07
N TRP A 93 -1.17 11.28 -1.07
CA TRP A 93 -2.18 10.77 -0.14
C TRP A 93 -1.59 9.66 0.74
N GLY A 94 -1.42 9.97 2.02
CA GLY A 94 -0.80 9.07 3.00
C GLY A 94 0.65 8.71 2.68
N ASN A 95 1.31 9.47 1.82
CA ASN A 95 2.61 9.15 1.26
C ASN A 95 3.66 10.19 1.67
N ASN A 96 4.63 9.78 2.49
CA ASN A 96 5.81 10.60 2.76
C ASN A 96 6.86 10.43 1.66
N MET A 97 6.52 10.88 0.46
CA MET A 97 7.30 10.69 -0.76
C MET A 97 8.72 11.30 -0.67
N ALA A 98 8.88 12.40 0.07
CA ALA A 98 10.17 13.04 0.27
C ALA A 98 11.21 12.12 0.95
N GLU A 99 10.76 11.18 1.78
CA GLU A 99 11.63 10.22 2.47
C GLU A 99 11.62 8.84 1.82
N MET A 100 10.46 8.37 1.35
CA MET A 100 10.30 7.00 0.83
C MET A 100 10.63 6.88 -0.66
N HIS A 101 10.43 7.96 -1.43
CA HIS A 101 10.66 8.01 -2.87
C HIS A 101 11.38 9.29 -3.30
N PRO A 102 12.58 9.58 -2.77
CA PRO A 102 13.24 10.89 -2.92
C PRO A 102 13.53 11.26 -4.37
N VAL A 103 13.84 10.30 -5.23
CA VAL A 103 14.10 10.56 -6.66
C VAL A 103 12.85 11.03 -7.38
N LEU A 104 11.71 10.33 -7.20
CA LEU A 104 10.43 10.74 -7.79
C LEU A 104 9.92 12.06 -7.19
N PHE A 105 10.15 12.27 -5.90
CA PHE A 105 9.84 13.54 -5.24
C PHE A 105 10.62 14.70 -5.83
N SER A 106 11.91 14.51 -6.09
CA SER A 106 12.76 15.51 -6.75
C SER A 106 12.27 15.83 -8.16
N ARG A 107 11.79 14.82 -8.90
CA ARG A 107 11.21 14.99 -10.26
C ARG A 107 9.92 15.81 -10.19
N MET A 108 9.05 15.55 -9.22
CA MET A 108 7.84 16.34 -8.97
C MET A 108 8.17 17.81 -8.65
N LEU A 109 9.17 18.07 -7.80
CA LEU A 109 9.60 19.41 -7.48
C LEU A 109 10.26 20.12 -8.68
N ALA A 110 10.96 19.39 -9.54
CA ALA A 110 11.53 19.94 -10.77
C ALA A 110 10.41 20.38 -11.73
N ASN A 111 9.37 19.58 -11.92
CA ASN A 111 8.19 19.98 -12.70
C ASN A 111 7.59 21.29 -12.13
N ARG A 112 7.33 21.34 -10.82
CA ARG A 112 6.82 22.55 -10.16
C ARG A 112 7.71 23.76 -10.37
N LYS A 113 9.02 23.60 -10.39
CA LYS A 113 9.98 24.69 -10.62
C LYS A 113 9.96 25.18 -12.06
N SER A 114 9.66 24.30 -13.02
CA SER A 114 9.65 24.62 -14.46
C SER A 114 8.34 25.26 -14.93
N LYS A 115 7.25 25.11 -14.18
CA LYS A 115 5.90 25.61 -14.51
C LYS A 115 5.35 26.44 -13.36
N THR A 116 4.62 27.51 -13.67
CA THR A 116 4.10 28.45 -12.65
C THR A 116 2.84 27.97 -11.94
N ASP A 117 2.08 27.08 -12.55
CA ASP A 117 0.73 26.73 -12.09
C ASP A 117 0.60 25.35 -11.45
N VAL A 118 1.72 24.64 -11.28
CA VAL A 118 1.73 23.33 -10.63
C VAL A 118 1.44 23.46 -9.14
N ARG A 119 0.49 22.66 -8.66
CA ARG A 119 0.07 22.62 -7.26
C ARG A 119 0.36 21.24 -6.64
N ILE A 120 0.80 21.27 -5.40
CA ILE A 120 1.02 20.07 -4.59
C ILE A 120 0.11 20.13 -3.37
N ILE A 121 -0.77 19.15 -3.24
CA ILE A 121 -1.69 18.99 -2.11
C ILE A 121 -1.31 17.72 -1.38
N ASP A 122 -1.08 17.81 -0.07
CA ASP A 122 -0.73 16.66 0.76
C ASP A 122 -1.88 16.31 1.70
N LEU A 123 -2.42 15.09 1.54
CA LEU A 123 -3.43 14.50 2.41
C LEU A 123 -2.74 13.48 3.32
N THR A 124 -2.66 13.75 4.61
CA THR A 124 -1.82 12.96 5.51
C THR A 124 -2.36 12.97 6.95
N PRO A 125 -2.18 11.88 7.71
CA PRO A 125 -2.58 11.87 9.13
C PRO A 125 -1.60 12.61 10.05
N ARG A 126 -0.42 12.99 9.57
CA ARG A 126 0.59 13.73 10.32
C ARG A 126 1.47 14.57 9.39
N SER A 127 2.01 15.66 9.87
CA SER A 127 2.96 16.45 9.10
C SER A 127 4.26 15.66 8.83
N THR A 128 4.72 15.72 7.59
CA THR A 128 5.92 15.05 7.08
C THR A 128 6.80 16.01 6.29
N ARG A 129 7.95 15.56 5.80
CA ARG A 129 8.76 16.36 4.88
C ARG A 129 8.03 16.65 3.56
N SER A 130 7.19 15.73 3.10
CA SER A 130 6.33 15.98 1.93
C SER A 130 5.33 17.10 2.19
N SER A 131 4.73 17.13 3.38
CA SER A 131 3.79 18.18 3.80
C SER A 131 4.43 19.57 3.79
N GLN A 132 5.70 19.68 4.15
CA GLN A 132 6.44 20.95 4.18
C GLN A 132 6.68 21.53 2.77
N ALA A 133 6.72 20.69 1.76
CA ALA A 133 6.91 21.10 0.37
C ALA A 133 5.57 21.32 -0.38
N ALA A 134 4.45 20.93 0.21
CA ALA A 134 3.13 21.09 -0.39
C ALA A 134 2.63 22.54 -0.30
N ASP A 135 1.84 22.96 -1.29
CA ASP A 135 1.12 24.25 -1.24
C ASP A 135 0.01 24.23 -0.19
N LYS A 136 -0.59 23.05 -0.01
CA LYS A 136 -1.60 22.82 1.01
C LYS A 136 -1.44 21.41 1.58
N SER A 137 -1.33 21.35 2.90
CA SER A 137 -1.37 20.08 3.63
C SER A 137 -2.66 20.01 4.44
N ILE A 138 -3.38 18.90 4.29
CA ILE A 138 -4.63 18.62 4.99
C ILE A 138 -4.38 17.43 5.91
N ILE A 139 -4.37 17.71 7.20
CA ILE A 139 -4.21 16.68 8.24
C ILE A 139 -5.59 16.12 8.57
N PHE A 140 -5.75 14.82 8.47
CA PHE A 140 -7.00 14.13 8.74
C PHE A 140 -6.81 13.00 9.74
N ASN A 141 -7.90 12.54 10.36
CA ASN A 141 -7.85 11.41 11.27
C ASN A 141 -7.57 10.10 10.51
N PRO A 142 -6.67 9.23 11.01
CA PRO A 142 -6.47 7.91 10.43
C PRO A 142 -7.81 7.18 10.21
N GLN A 143 -7.89 6.37 9.16
CA GLN A 143 -9.08 5.62 8.73
C GLN A 143 -10.21 6.50 8.11
N SER A 144 -9.98 7.79 7.85
CA SER A 144 -10.95 8.65 7.17
C SER A 144 -10.78 8.68 5.64
N ASP A 145 -9.80 7.96 5.10
CA ASP A 145 -9.43 7.99 3.68
C ASP A 145 -10.63 7.74 2.75
N LEU A 146 -11.39 6.68 3.02
CA LEU A 146 -12.56 6.33 2.21
C LEU A 146 -13.65 7.40 2.28
N ALA A 147 -13.87 8.00 3.46
CA ALA A 147 -14.85 9.08 3.61
C ALA A 147 -14.43 10.33 2.82
N ILE A 148 -13.13 10.67 2.83
CA ILE A 148 -12.57 11.78 2.06
C ILE A 148 -12.71 11.51 0.56
N ALA A 149 -12.35 10.31 0.10
CA ALA A 149 -12.49 9.92 -1.30
C ALA A 149 -13.95 10.02 -1.78
N ASN A 150 -14.88 9.50 -1.00
CA ASN A 150 -16.31 9.58 -1.30
C ASN A 150 -16.82 11.04 -1.32
N ALA A 151 -16.34 11.88 -0.41
CA ALA A 151 -16.69 13.30 -0.40
C ALA A 151 -16.18 14.03 -1.65
N ILE A 152 -14.96 13.73 -2.09
CA ILE A 152 -14.41 14.27 -3.34
C ILE A 152 -15.25 13.82 -4.55
N CYS A 153 -15.58 12.53 -4.63
CA CYS A 153 -16.43 12.00 -5.70
C CYS A 153 -17.82 12.64 -5.68
N HIS A 154 -18.40 12.83 -4.50
CA HIS A 154 -19.69 13.51 -4.35
C HIS A 154 -19.65 14.95 -4.92
N GLU A 155 -18.62 15.72 -4.57
CA GLU A 155 -18.48 17.10 -5.07
C GLU A 155 -18.25 17.14 -6.60
N ILE A 156 -17.48 16.20 -7.15
CA ILE A 156 -17.29 16.08 -8.61
C ILE A 156 -18.63 15.84 -9.32
N ILE A 157 -19.44 14.91 -8.82
CA ILE A 157 -20.73 14.57 -9.42
C ILE A 157 -21.73 15.75 -9.26
N LYS A 158 -21.83 16.28 -8.06
CA LYS A 158 -22.76 17.38 -7.73
C LYS A 158 -22.52 18.64 -8.58
N ASN A 159 -21.26 18.94 -8.89
CA ASN A 159 -20.89 20.11 -9.67
C ASN A 159 -20.77 19.82 -11.19
N ASN A 160 -21.12 18.63 -11.65
CA ASN A 160 -21.00 18.20 -13.06
C ASN A 160 -19.56 18.31 -13.61
N TRP A 161 -18.54 18.03 -12.79
CA TRP A 161 -17.14 18.03 -13.21
C TRP A 161 -16.69 16.69 -13.81
N VAL A 162 -17.63 15.77 -14.01
CA VAL A 162 -17.39 14.46 -14.61
C VAL A 162 -17.09 14.64 -16.12
N ASN A 163 -16.04 14.01 -16.61
CA ASN A 163 -15.77 13.92 -18.03
C ASN A 163 -16.73 12.91 -18.69
N GLN A 164 -17.90 13.42 -19.14
CA GLN A 164 -18.97 12.58 -19.70
C GLN A 164 -18.54 11.85 -20.99
N ASP A 165 -17.70 12.47 -21.80
CA ASP A 165 -17.22 11.85 -23.04
C ASP A 165 -16.36 10.63 -22.72
N PHE A 166 -15.49 10.73 -21.71
CA PHE A 166 -14.68 9.60 -21.24
C PHE A 166 -15.57 8.49 -20.68
N VAL A 167 -16.48 8.81 -19.76
CA VAL A 167 -17.37 7.81 -19.12
C VAL A 167 -18.30 7.12 -20.13
N THR A 168 -18.73 7.83 -21.17
CA THR A 168 -19.59 7.24 -22.21
C THR A 168 -18.81 6.31 -23.13
N LYS A 169 -17.51 6.60 -23.34
CA LYS A 169 -16.67 5.86 -24.29
C LYS A 169 -16.04 4.61 -23.66
N HIS A 170 -15.78 4.63 -22.36
CA HIS A 170 -15.06 3.59 -21.62
C HIS A 170 -15.87 3.04 -20.45
#